data_b87ab7d6f07a135a7c5716dbdc8f2173
#
_entry.id   b87ab7d6f07a135a7c5716dbdc8f2173
#
_cell.length_a   1.000
_cell.length_b   1.000
_cell.length_c   1.000
_cell.angle_alpha   90.00
_cell.angle_beta   90.00
_cell.angle_gamma   90.00
#
_symmetry.space_group_name_H-M   'P 1'
#
loop_
_entity.id
_entity.type
_entity.pdbx_description
1 polymer ?
#
loop_
_entity_poly.entity_id
_entity_poly.type
_entity_poly.pdbx_seq_one_letter_code
_entity_poly.pdbx_strand_id
1 'polypeptide(L)'
;VKTNGNFINHTVKKKQTLYAIAKLYEVKQKAIIAANPDLVDGLKDGQEIKIPVLNIKKEEAPKTIVQDHKYQTHKIERGETFYSLSKLYKIPIDSIKLINGGLEQGLKKGALIYIPFTHNEKADTSGVDTSVVGLMPQLIDSILLDTIHIVRKNEYKIGLFLPFYLDVNYEKSVYPKSKFAIEFYNGVKMALDSISTDRCKFKLYVYDTNGDDTLRIKNLLLQPELATVDLIIGPLYFNNFKLVAKFAQNKQIPIVSPVKQSNKLLLDNPFVFKAIPSKSTTLKEMCTLVVDSFKTEHLLAVSYSKAKERLLVNSYIKTYNEKILNSEDTIIYSAIKTLDISLNINTIVSHLHPTKNNVIFVPTTDQFFVANLFRVLTTTLNKKSYKDYRVTLLGLEEWMNFENIDLSYFQILNVHYCSARFINDEGSLVKSFVKKYVKQKETYPSKNTFLGFDLGYCFGNNLIHNGTLFSAVSLKEFKGLSINLKFFKTGLESGFENTNSFLLRFDDYMLKSAN
;
A
#
# COMPACT_ATOMS: atom_id res chain seq x y z
N VAL A 1 -38.61 -26.06 -0.05
CA VAL A 1 -37.78 -25.98 -1.25
C VAL A 1 -37.95 -27.29 -2.02
N LYS A 2 -38.66 -27.26 -3.16
CA LYS A 2 -38.79 -28.43 -4.02
C LYS A 2 -37.60 -28.44 -4.99
N THR A 3 -36.80 -29.49 -4.94
CA THR A 3 -35.71 -29.73 -5.89
C THR A 3 -36.23 -30.55 -7.08
N ASN A 4 -36.10 -30.01 -8.29
CA ASN A 4 -36.40 -30.72 -9.52
C ASN A 4 -35.09 -30.79 -10.34
N GLY A 5 -34.37 -31.91 -10.20
CA GLY A 5 -33.13 -32.14 -10.92
C GLY A 5 -32.01 -31.11 -10.60
N ASN A 6 -31.56 -30.35 -11.60
CA ASN A 6 -30.45 -29.41 -11.51
C ASN A 6 -30.84 -28.01 -11.03
N PHE A 7 -32.06 -27.77 -10.54
CA PHE A 7 -32.57 -26.47 -10.14
C PHE A 7 -33.31 -26.51 -8.80
N ILE A 8 -33.16 -25.43 -8.04
CA ILE A 8 -33.96 -25.13 -6.83
C ILE A 8 -34.96 -24.05 -7.21
N ASN A 9 -36.25 -24.27 -6.93
CA ASN A 9 -37.26 -23.22 -7.10
C ASN A 9 -37.25 -22.29 -5.89
N HIS A 10 -37.13 -20.98 -6.15
CA HIS A 10 -37.19 -19.94 -5.16
C HIS A 10 -38.33 -18.96 -5.44
N THR A 11 -39.19 -18.73 -4.44
CA THR A 11 -40.23 -17.71 -4.53
C THR A 11 -39.70 -16.37 -4.04
N VAL A 12 -39.71 -15.36 -4.90
CA VAL A 12 -39.22 -14.01 -4.62
C VAL A 12 -40.07 -13.34 -3.55
N LYS A 13 -39.43 -12.84 -2.50
CA LYS A 13 -40.09 -12.11 -1.40
C LYS A 13 -40.05 -10.61 -1.65
N LYS A 14 -41.04 -9.88 -1.10
CA LYS A 14 -41.15 -8.43 -1.20
C LYS A 14 -39.84 -7.72 -0.85
N LYS A 15 -39.37 -6.83 -1.74
CA LYS A 15 -38.09 -6.11 -1.67
C LYS A 15 -36.83 -6.98 -1.83
N GLN A 16 -36.94 -8.23 -2.20
CA GLN A 16 -35.79 -9.08 -2.47
C GLN A 16 -35.19 -8.75 -3.84
N THR A 17 -33.88 -8.65 -3.93
CA THR A 17 -33.15 -8.33 -5.16
C THR A 17 -32.49 -9.57 -5.74
N LEU A 18 -32.23 -9.58 -7.05
CA LEU A 18 -31.49 -10.65 -7.71
C LEU A 18 -30.11 -10.88 -7.09
N TYR A 19 -29.47 -9.81 -6.65
CA TYR A 19 -28.21 -9.86 -5.92
C TYR A 19 -28.33 -10.61 -4.58
N ALA A 20 -29.39 -10.30 -3.81
CA ALA A 20 -29.63 -10.96 -2.53
C ALA A 20 -29.94 -12.47 -2.70
N ILE A 21 -30.67 -12.83 -3.76
CA ILE A 21 -30.97 -14.24 -4.09
C ILE A 21 -29.71 -14.96 -4.56
N ALA A 22 -28.92 -14.35 -5.44
CA ALA A 22 -27.67 -14.91 -5.93
C ALA A 22 -26.68 -15.18 -4.77
N LYS A 23 -26.64 -14.27 -3.79
CA LYS A 23 -25.84 -14.42 -2.58
C LYS A 23 -26.36 -15.51 -1.62
N LEU A 24 -27.68 -15.64 -1.52
CA LEU A 24 -28.34 -16.64 -0.65
C LEU A 24 -28.01 -18.07 -1.10
N TYR A 25 -27.97 -18.30 -2.43
CA TYR A 25 -27.72 -19.61 -3.02
C TYR A 25 -26.30 -19.81 -3.52
N GLU A 26 -25.40 -18.85 -3.28
CA GLU A 26 -23.98 -18.88 -3.70
C GLU A 26 -23.78 -19.08 -5.21
N VAL A 27 -24.69 -18.54 -6.02
CA VAL A 27 -24.65 -18.63 -7.49
C VAL A 27 -24.43 -17.26 -8.12
N LYS A 28 -23.86 -17.21 -9.31
CA LYS A 28 -23.70 -15.95 -10.04
C LYS A 28 -25.05 -15.45 -10.56
N GLN A 29 -25.33 -14.15 -10.47
CA GLN A 29 -26.56 -13.54 -11.00
C GLN A 29 -26.81 -13.92 -12.46
N LYS A 30 -25.75 -13.95 -13.29
CA LYS A 30 -25.83 -14.36 -14.70
C LYS A 30 -26.34 -15.78 -14.87
N ALA A 31 -26.03 -16.69 -13.95
CA ALA A 31 -26.52 -18.08 -13.99
C ALA A 31 -28.01 -18.16 -13.65
N ILE A 32 -28.50 -17.32 -12.72
CA ILE A 32 -29.92 -17.22 -12.43
C ILE A 32 -30.67 -16.62 -13.62
N ILE A 33 -30.17 -15.58 -14.25
CA ILE A 33 -30.77 -14.97 -15.45
C ILE A 33 -30.83 -15.99 -16.61
N ALA A 34 -29.75 -16.71 -16.84
CA ALA A 34 -29.70 -17.73 -17.89
C ALA A 34 -30.70 -18.87 -17.67
N ALA A 35 -30.99 -19.22 -16.39
CA ALA A 35 -31.97 -20.23 -16.03
C ALA A 35 -33.43 -19.71 -16.04
N ASN A 36 -33.62 -18.40 -16.15
CA ASN A 36 -34.93 -17.71 -16.12
C ASN A 36 -34.99 -16.60 -17.17
N PRO A 37 -35.22 -16.94 -18.46
CA PRO A 37 -35.26 -15.91 -19.52
C PRO A 37 -36.29 -14.79 -19.28
N ASP A 38 -37.35 -15.09 -18.51
CA ASP A 38 -38.42 -14.14 -18.19
C ASP A 38 -38.01 -13.05 -17.17
N LEU A 39 -36.76 -13.05 -16.68
CA LEU A 39 -36.23 -12.02 -15.78
C LEU A 39 -35.74 -10.76 -16.50
N VAL A 40 -35.96 -10.62 -17.79
CA VAL A 40 -35.57 -9.44 -18.58
C VAL A 40 -36.25 -8.17 -18.04
N ASP A 41 -37.46 -8.28 -17.50
CA ASP A 41 -38.25 -7.18 -16.93
C ASP A 41 -38.05 -7.00 -15.41
N GLY A 42 -37.07 -7.69 -14.81
CA GLY A 42 -36.79 -7.64 -13.38
C GLY A 42 -37.56 -8.68 -12.55
N LEU A 43 -37.32 -8.68 -11.22
CA LEU A 43 -37.96 -9.59 -10.27
C LEU A 43 -39.33 -9.03 -9.82
N LYS A 44 -40.36 -9.89 -9.81
CA LYS A 44 -41.69 -9.56 -9.28
C LYS A 44 -41.93 -10.28 -7.95
N ASP A 45 -42.63 -9.63 -7.03
CA ASP A 45 -43.01 -10.23 -5.74
C ASP A 45 -43.90 -11.46 -5.97
N GLY A 46 -43.58 -12.56 -5.28
CA GLY A 46 -44.28 -13.85 -5.47
C GLY A 46 -43.86 -14.67 -6.69
N GLN A 47 -42.95 -14.16 -7.54
CA GLN A 47 -42.47 -14.89 -8.71
C GLN A 47 -41.61 -16.09 -8.31
N GLU A 48 -41.88 -17.24 -8.90
CA GLU A 48 -41.00 -18.42 -8.77
C GLU A 48 -39.88 -18.36 -9.81
N ILE A 49 -38.63 -18.47 -9.33
CA ILE A 49 -37.44 -18.49 -10.19
C ILE A 49 -36.63 -19.75 -9.96
N LYS A 50 -36.01 -20.27 -11.01
CA LYS A 50 -35.13 -21.44 -10.98
C LYS A 50 -33.71 -21.01 -10.64
N ILE A 51 -33.18 -21.57 -9.57
CA ILE A 51 -31.79 -21.35 -9.15
C ILE A 51 -30.97 -22.57 -9.57
N PRO A 52 -29.96 -22.43 -10.44
CA PRO A 52 -29.17 -23.59 -10.89
C PRO A 52 -28.32 -24.11 -9.72
N VAL A 53 -28.41 -25.42 -9.48
CA VAL A 53 -27.53 -26.14 -8.56
C VAL A 53 -26.30 -26.57 -9.35
N LEU A 54 -25.15 -25.98 -9.08
CA LEU A 54 -23.88 -26.45 -9.63
C LEU A 54 -23.57 -27.80 -8.96
N ASN A 55 -23.96 -28.90 -9.60
CA ASN A 55 -23.44 -30.21 -9.27
C ASN A 55 -21.94 -30.22 -9.60
N ILE A 56 -21.12 -29.98 -8.61
CA ILE A 56 -19.71 -30.37 -8.67
C ILE A 56 -19.72 -31.89 -8.70
N LYS A 57 -19.65 -32.50 -9.89
CA LYS A 57 -19.28 -33.91 -10.03
C LYS A 57 -17.95 -34.06 -9.29
N LYS A 58 -17.95 -34.86 -8.23
CA LYS A 58 -16.74 -35.48 -7.71
C LYS A 58 -16.17 -36.32 -8.83
N GLU A 59 -15.25 -35.81 -9.60
CA GLU A 59 -14.30 -36.64 -10.32
C GLU A 59 -13.41 -37.30 -9.27
N GLU A 60 -13.43 -38.64 -9.26
CA GLU A 60 -12.48 -39.42 -8.49
C GLU A 60 -11.07 -39.01 -8.93
N ALA A 61 -10.32 -38.38 -8.02
CA ALA A 61 -8.96 -38.02 -8.25
C ALA A 61 -8.11 -39.28 -8.46
N PRO A 62 -7.18 -39.27 -9.43
CA PRO A 62 -6.16 -40.30 -9.51
C PRO A 62 -5.34 -40.27 -8.23
N LYS A 63 -5.05 -41.44 -7.67
CA LYS A 63 -4.20 -41.66 -6.52
C LYS A 63 -2.84 -41.00 -6.78
N THR A 64 -2.64 -39.82 -6.25
CA THR A 64 -1.34 -39.10 -6.28
C THR A 64 -0.90 -38.86 -4.86
N ILE A 65 0.20 -39.46 -4.54
CA ILE A 65 1.23 -39.12 -3.53
C ILE A 65 0.81 -38.03 -2.54
N VAL A 66 0.72 -38.43 -1.27
CA VAL A 66 0.51 -37.57 -0.09
C VAL A 66 1.53 -36.43 -0.10
N GLN A 67 1.11 -35.23 -0.48
CA GLN A 67 1.83 -34.03 -0.15
C GLN A 67 1.37 -33.57 1.23
N ASP A 68 2.32 -33.49 2.15
CA ASP A 68 2.19 -32.96 3.50
C ASP A 68 1.61 -31.54 3.47
N HIS A 69 0.30 -31.40 3.71
CA HIS A 69 -0.32 -30.11 3.88
C HIS A 69 0.04 -29.55 5.26
N LYS A 70 1.00 -28.64 5.30
CA LYS A 70 1.45 -27.97 6.56
C LYS A 70 0.42 -27.00 7.16
N TYR A 71 -0.74 -26.77 6.53
CA TYR A 71 -1.73 -25.78 6.93
C TYR A 71 -3.16 -26.29 6.72
N GLN A 72 -4.07 -25.86 7.62
CA GLN A 72 -5.51 -25.97 7.45
C GLN A 72 -6.13 -24.60 7.22
N THR A 73 -7.28 -24.54 6.56
CA THR A 73 -8.02 -23.29 6.35
C THR A 73 -9.07 -23.10 7.43
N HIS A 74 -9.22 -21.86 7.91
CA HIS A 74 -10.27 -21.46 8.84
C HIS A 74 -11.08 -20.30 8.27
N LYS A 75 -12.41 -20.39 8.27
CA LYS A 75 -13.32 -19.33 7.84
C LYS A 75 -13.73 -18.50 9.07
N ILE A 76 -13.37 -17.22 9.07
CA ILE A 76 -13.60 -16.32 10.20
C ILE A 76 -15.09 -16.16 10.47
N GLU A 77 -15.49 -16.42 11.72
CA GLU A 77 -16.83 -16.18 12.21
C GLU A 77 -17.00 -14.80 12.87
N ARG A 78 -18.24 -14.43 13.18
CA ARG A 78 -18.53 -13.12 13.79
C ARG A 78 -17.99 -13.08 15.23
N GLY A 79 -17.08 -12.12 15.48
CA GLY A 79 -16.50 -11.90 16.81
C GLY A 79 -15.20 -12.67 17.08
N GLU A 80 -14.71 -13.46 16.11
CA GLU A 80 -13.40 -14.07 16.23
C GLU A 80 -12.27 -13.06 16.13
N THR A 81 -11.24 -13.28 16.91
CA THR A 81 -10.03 -12.46 17.01
C THR A 81 -8.81 -13.37 16.85
N PHE A 82 -7.65 -12.80 16.52
CA PHE A 82 -6.40 -13.56 16.54
C PHE A 82 -6.16 -14.27 17.86
N TYR A 83 -6.58 -13.66 18.97
CA TYR A 83 -6.45 -14.26 20.29
C TYR A 83 -7.34 -15.49 20.45
N SER A 84 -8.62 -15.43 20.03
CA SER A 84 -9.51 -16.60 20.09
C SER A 84 -9.02 -17.74 19.20
N LEU A 85 -8.52 -17.43 18.01
CA LEU A 85 -7.94 -18.41 17.09
C LEU A 85 -6.63 -19.00 17.63
N SER A 86 -5.78 -18.18 18.22
CA SER A 86 -4.55 -18.62 18.88
C SER A 86 -4.85 -19.63 20.00
N LYS A 87 -5.88 -19.38 20.81
CA LYS A 87 -6.34 -20.32 21.84
C LYS A 87 -6.97 -21.59 21.26
N LEU A 88 -7.83 -21.44 20.24
CA LEU A 88 -8.53 -22.54 19.59
C LEU A 88 -7.55 -23.55 18.97
N TYR A 89 -6.54 -23.04 18.26
CA TYR A 89 -5.57 -23.86 17.55
C TYR A 89 -4.27 -24.10 18.33
N LYS A 90 -4.10 -23.49 19.51
CA LYS A 90 -2.89 -23.54 20.34
C LYS A 90 -1.63 -23.09 19.59
N ILE A 91 -1.77 -22.05 18.77
CA ILE A 91 -0.72 -21.49 17.91
C ILE A 91 -0.49 -20.03 18.28
N PRO A 92 0.76 -19.55 18.35
CA PRO A 92 1.05 -18.14 18.60
C PRO A 92 0.37 -17.22 17.58
N ILE A 93 -0.14 -16.07 18.05
CA ILE A 93 -0.82 -15.07 17.21
C ILE A 93 0.06 -14.66 16.04
N ASP A 94 1.36 -14.46 16.28
CA ASP A 94 2.32 -14.04 15.27
C ASP A 94 2.50 -15.09 14.16
N SER A 95 2.44 -16.38 14.51
CA SER A 95 2.48 -17.46 13.51
C SER A 95 1.24 -17.45 12.61
N ILE A 96 0.05 -17.19 13.18
CA ILE A 96 -1.19 -17.03 12.39
C ILE A 96 -1.10 -15.79 11.50
N LYS A 97 -0.63 -14.66 12.04
CA LYS A 97 -0.45 -13.42 11.29
C LYS A 97 0.58 -13.57 10.16
N LEU A 98 1.72 -14.19 10.46
CA LEU A 98 2.82 -14.36 9.52
C LEU A 98 2.40 -15.12 8.27
N ILE A 99 1.74 -16.26 8.46
CA ILE A 99 1.27 -17.12 7.36
C ILE A 99 0.19 -16.44 6.51
N ASN A 100 -0.57 -15.52 7.12
CA ASN A 100 -1.64 -14.79 6.46
C ASN A 100 -1.23 -13.38 5.99
N GLY A 101 0.06 -13.13 5.83
CA GLY A 101 0.57 -11.86 5.31
C GLY A 101 0.40 -10.67 6.26
N GLY A 102 0.42 -10.92 7.57
CA GLY A 102 0.41 -9.87 8.59
C GLY A 102 -0.96 -9.37 9.02
N LEU A 103 -2.04 -9.56 8.23
CA LEU A 103 -3.44 -9.18 8.48
C LEU A 103 -3.63 -8.00 9.48
N GLU A 104 -2.83 -6.94 9.33
CA GLU A 104 -2.81 -5.78 10.23
C GLU A 104 -4.16 -5.04 10.35
N GLN A 105 -5.05 -5.26 9.40
CA GLN A 105 -6.40 -4.68 9.42
C GLN A 105 -7.42 -5.53 10.21
N GLY A 106 -6.93 -6.57 10.91
CA GLY A 106 -7.78 -7.49 11.67
C GLY A 106 -8.50 -8.52 10.81
N LEU A 107 -9.19 -9.45 11.49
CA LEU A 107 -9.95 -10.51 10.88
C LEU A 107 -11.30 -9.98 10.38
N LYS A 108 -11.66 -10.30 9.15
CA LYS A 108 -13.00 -9.97 8.58
C LYS A 108 -13.87 -11.20 8.56
N LYS A 109 -15.11 -11.09 9.05
CA LYS A 109 -16.10 -12.17 9.00
C LYS A 109 -16.22 -12.73 7.57
N GLY A 110 -16.12 -14.06 7.47
CA GLY A 110 -16.23 -14.78 6.21
C GLY A 110 -14.92 -14.91 5.41
N ALA A 111 -13.84 -14.25 5.84
CA ALA A 111 -12.52 -14.42 5.24
C ALA A 111 -11.97 -15.81 5.57
N LEU A 112 -11.27 -16.44 4.62
CA LEU A 112 -10.49 -17.66 4.85
C LEU A 112 -9.07 -17.27 5.26
N ILE A 113 -8.57 -17.90 6.33
CA ILE A 113 -7.19 -17.77 6.76
C ILE A 113 -6.54 -19.16 6.86
N TYR A 114 -5.23 -19.18 6.75
CA TYR A 114 -4.43 -20.39 6.97
C TYR A 114 -4.01 -20.51 8.43
N ILE A 115 -4.13 -21.73 8.97
CA ILE A 115 -3.72 -22.07 10.33
C ILE A 115 -2.66 -23.18 10.21
N PRO A 116 -1.45 -23.01 10.76
CA PRO A 116 -0.42 -24.04 10.72
C PRO A 116 -0.84 -25.27 11.54
N PHE A 117 -0.43 -26.47 11.11
CA PHE A 117 -0.58 -27.67 11.93
C PHE A 117 0.51 -27.68 13.03
N THR A 118 0.10 -27.94 14.27
CA THR A 118 1.04 -28.30 15.35
C THR A 118 1.26 -29.80 15.34
N HIS A 119 2.46 -30.25 15.02
CA HIS A 119 2.85 -31.62 15.34
C HIS A 119 3.03 -31.75 16.86
N ASN A 120 2.09 -32.39 17.52
CA ASN A 120 2.28 -32.90 18.87
C ASN A 120 2.99 -34.26 18.79
N GLU A 121 4.29 -34.28 18.70
CA GLU A 121 5.06 -35.38 19.25
C GLU A 121 5.60 -35.00 20.61
N LYS A 122 5.26 -35.82 21.62
CA LYS A 122 5.79 -35.72 22.97
C LYS A 122 7.31 -35.93 22.87
N ALA A 123 8.06 -34.85 23.00
CA ALA A 123 9.49 -34.91 23.27
C ALA A 123 9.73 -34.35 24.68
N ASP A 124 10.40 -35.15 25.50
CA ASP A 124 10.82 -34.84 26.85
C ASP A 124 11.59 -33.51 26.92
N THR A 125 11.10 -32.63 27.79
CA THR A 125 11.76 -31.35 28.06
C THR A 125 12.87 -31.49 29.06
N SER A 126 14.09 -31.58 28.56
CA SER A 126 15.29 -31.18 29.31
C SER A 126 16.29 -30.53 28.35
N GLY A 127 16.37 -29.20 28.41
CA GLY A 127 17.44 -28.39 27.84
C GLY A 127 17.19 -27.87 26.41
N VAL A 128 16.37 -26.84 26.25
CA VAL A 128 16.35 -26.05 25.02
C VAL A 128 16.72 -24.60 25.35
N ASP A 129 17.89 -24.24 24.85
CA ASP A 129 18.46 -22.90 24.84
C ASP A 129 17.53 -21.91 24.12
N THR A 130 17.22 -20.79 24.77
CA THR A 130 16.30 -19.74 24.27
C THR A 130 16.85 -18.95 23.10
N SER A 131 18.01 -19.30 22.56
CA SER A 131 18.62 -18.65 21.37
C SER A 131 17.99 -19.04 20.03
N VAL A 132 17.10 -20.05 19.97
CA VAL A 132 16.53 -20.59 18.73
C VAL A 132 15.28 -19.83 18.25
N VAL A 133 14.66 -19.00 19.09
CA VAL A 133 13.44 -18.25 18.74
C VAL A 133 13.71 -17.15 17.69
N GLY A 134 14.96 -16.67 17.57
CA GLY A 134 15.35 -15.67 16.56
C GLY A 134 15.61 -16.22 15.14
N LEU A 135 15.72 -17.54 14.96
CA LEU A 135 16.08 -18.16 13.68
C LEU A 135 14.88 -18.68 12.86
N MET A 136 13.68 -18.70 13.45
CA MET A 136 12.46 -19.23 12.79
C MET A 136 12.03 -18.47 11.52
N PRO A 137 12.13 -17.13 11.40
CA PRO A 137 11.79 -16.44 10.15
C PRO A 137 12.71 -16.82 8.97
N GLN A 138 13.99 -17.05 9.25
CA GLN A 138 14.99 -17.38 8.21
C GLN A 138 14.87 -18.83 7.71
N LEU A 139 14.41 -19.74 8.56
CA LEU A 139 14.21 -21.16 8.20
C LEU A 139 12.97 -21.35 7.31
N ILE A 140 11.89 -20.59 7.55
CA ILE A 140 10.69 -20.63 6.72
C ILE A 140 10.97 -20.05 5.32
N ASP A 141 11.77 -18.97 5.25
CA ASP A 141 12.23 -18.39 3.99
C ASP A 141 13.08 -19.36 3.17
N SER A 142 13.97 -20.13 3.82
CA SER A 142 14.82 -21.10 3.13
C SER A 142 14.05 -22.33 2.63
N ILE A 143 13.07 -22.83 3.39
CA ILE A 143 12.27 -24.01 3.00
C ILE A 143 11.28 -23.68 1.86
N LEU A 144 10.72 -22.46 1.83
CA LEU A 144 9.87 -22.02 0.72
C LEU A 144 10.67 -21.72 -0.56
N LEU A 145 11.92 -21.27 -0.43
CA LEU A 145 12.81 -21.02 -1.56
C LEU A 145 13.31 -22.32 -2.23
N ASP A 146 13.51 -23.38 -1.47
CA ASP A 146 14.00 -24.67 -2.02
C ASP A 146 12.94 -25.41 -2.86
N THR A 147 11.65 -25.06 -2.75
CA THR A 147 10.56 -25.69 -3.52
C THR A 147 10.12 -24.90 -4.75
N ILE A 148 10.57 -23.65 -4.92
CA ILE A 148 10.25 -22.84 -6.08
C ILE A 148 11.40 -22.94 -7.09
N HIS A 149 11.20 -23.66 -8.19
CA HIS A 149 12.11 -23.62 -9.32
C HIS A 149 12.10 -22.23 -9.95
N ILE A 150 13.06 -21.38 -9.56
CA ILE A 150 13.23 -20.04 -10.12
C ILE A 150 13.71 -20.20 -11.57
N VAL A 151 12.80 -19.98 -12.52
CA VAL A 151 13.15 -19.93 -13.94
C VAL A 151 13.75 -18.55 -14.23
N ARG A 152 15.09 -18.51 -14.40
CA ARG A 152 15.80 -17.30 -14.82
C ARG A 152 15.86 -17.23 -16.34
N LYS A 153 15.71 -16.02 -16.88
CA LYS A 153 15.75 -15.74 -18.31
C LYS A 153 17.02 -14.96 -18.68
N ASN A 154 17.48 -15.12 -19.90
CA ASN A 154 18.57 -14.31 -20.45
C ASN A 154 18.05 -12.94 -20.96
N GLU A 155 16.74 -12.81 -21.15
CA GLU A 155 16.08 -11.58 -21.52
C GLU A 155 14.77 -11.44 -20.73
N TYR A 156 14.58 -10.29 -20.07
CA TYR A 156 13.32 -9.90 -19.45
C TYR A 156 12.67 -8.77 -20.25
N LYS A 157 11.36 -8.85 -20.40
CA LYS A 157 10.54 -7.91 -21.15
C LYS A 157 9.69 -7.07 -20.21
N ILE A 158 9.78 -5.75 -20.32
CA ILE A 158 9.05 -4.81 -19.47
C ILE A 158 8.16 -3.93 -20.34
N GLY A 159 6.86 -3.87 -20.01
CA GLY A 159 5.91 -2.94 -20.60
C GLY A 159 5.84 -1.66 -19.77
N LEU A 160 6.16 -0.52 -20.35
CA LEU A 160 6.12 0.80 -19.72
C LEU A 160 5.01 1.65 -20.32
N PHE A 161 3.96 1.92 -19.53
CA PHE A 161 2.78 2.68 -19.94
C PHE A 161 2.81 4.08 -19.35
N LEU A 162 3.11 5.10 -20.16
CA LEU A 162 3.24 6.48 -19.70
C LEU A 162 2.57 7.46 -20.66
N PRO A 163 2.05 8.61 -20.15
CA PRO A 163 1.40 9.61 -20.98
C PRO A 163 2.44 10.54 -21.65
N PHE A 164 3.00 10.10 -22.77
CA PHE A 164 3.97 10.91 -23.53
C PHE A 164 3.30 11.99 -24.36
N TYR A 165 2.00 11.85 -24.67
CA TYR A 165 1.25 12.79 -25.48
C TYR A 165 1.91 13.04 -26.85
N LEU A 166 2.34 11.98 -27.53
CA LEU A 166 3.06 12.07 -28.80
C LEU A 166 2.23 12.77 -29.87
N ASP A 167 0.90 12.63 -29.81
CA ASP A 167 -0.03 13.26 -30.76
C ASP A 167 -0.09 14.79 -30.64
N VAL A 168 0.35 15.35 -29.50
CA VAL A 168 0.29 16.79 -29.18
C VAL A 168 1.66 17.43 -28.91
N ASN A 169 2.74 16.65 -28.96
CA ASN A 169 4.09 17.21 -28.84
C ASN A 169 4.44 17.94 -30.15
N TYR A 170 4.82 19.19 -30.00
CA TYR A 170 5.20 20.06 -31.12
C TYR A 170 6.71 19.98 -31.37
N GLU A 171 7.11 20.19 -32.62
CA GLU A 171 8.50 20.13 -33.04
C GLU A 171 9.47 21.02 -32.25
N LYS A 172 8.98 22.10 -31.64
CA LYS A 172 9.80 23.11 -30.95
C LYS A 172 9.71 23.10 -29.43
N SER A 173 8.76 22.36 -28.83
CA SER A 173 8.60 22.34 -27.38
C SER A 173 7.94 21.05 -26.90
N VAL A 174 8.40 20.55 -25.75
CA VAL A 174 7.80 19.40 -25.07
C VAL A 174 6.51 19.83 -24.39
N TYR A 175 5.42 19.12 -24.64
CA TYR A 175 4.15 19.36 -23.98
C TYR A 175 4.30 19.20 -22.44
N PRO A 176 3.92 20.20 -21.64
CA PRO A 176 4.22 20.18 -20.18
C PRO A 176 3.72 18.95 -19.46
N LYS A 177 2.58 18.36 -19.89
CA LYS A 177 2.04 17.15 -19.25
C LYS A 177 2.82 15.88 -19.56
N SER A 178 3.67 15.86 -20.62
CA SER A 178 4.57 14.74 -20.93
C SER A 178 5.85 14.76 -20.08
N LYS A 179 6.12 15.84 -19.35
CA LYS A 179 7.34 15.99 -18.56
C LYS A 179 7.57 14.83 -17.59
N PHE A 180 6.53 14.44 -16.84
CA PHE A 180 6.63 13.29 -15.93
C PHE A 180 7.05 12.02 -16.69
N ALA A 181 6.39 11.73 -17.81
CA ALA A 181 6.63 10.51 -18.58
C ALA A 181 8.06 10.43 -19.10
N ILE A 182 8.57 11.54 -19.66
CA ILE A 182 9.94 11.63 -20.19
C ILE A 182 10.98 11.45 -19.09
N GLU A 183 10.81 12.17 -17.98
CA GLU A 183 11.73 12.13 -16.84
C GLU A 183 11.77 10.73 -16.21
N PHE A 184 10.59 10.15 -15.98
CA PHE A 184 10.44 8.81 -15.40
C PHE A 184 11.03 7.73 -16.33
N TYR A 185 10.74 7.79 -17.63
CA TYR A 185 11.31 6.90 -18.63
C TYR A 185 12.85 6.94 -18.63
N ASN A 186 13.44 8.14 -18.59
CA ASN A 186 14.90 8.28 -18.53
C ASN A 186 15.49 7.59 -17.31
N GLY A 187 14.80 7.68 -16.16
CA GLY A 187 15.19 6.97 -14.94
C GLY A 187 15.12 5.46 -15.08
N VAL A 188 13.98 4.93 -15.54
CA VAL A 188 13.79 3.49 -15.78
C VAL A 188 14.84 2.95 -16.74
N LYS A 189 15.05 3.64 -17.89
CA LYS A 189 16.04 3.23 -18.88
C LYS A 189 17.44 3.17 -18.30
N MET A 190 17.85 4.22 -17.57
CA MET A 190 19.17 4.26 -16.94
C MET A 190 19.35 3.16 -15.89
N ALA A 191 18.31 2.81 -15.14
CA ALA A 191 18.32 1.71 -14.19
C ALA A 191 18.55 0.37 -14.90
N LEU A 192 17.72 0.06 -15.90
CA LEU A 192 17.81 -1.20 -16.64
C LEU A 192 19.15 -1.34 -17.38
N ASP A 193 19.65 -0.24 -17.99
CA ASP A 193 20.98 -0.21 -18.61
C ASP A 193 22.09 -0.50 -17.57
N SER A 194 21.91 -0.05 -16.32
CA SER A 194 22.93 -0.22 -15.27
C SER A 194 23.03 -1.64 -14.70
N ILE A 195 21.95 -2.43 -14.79
CA ILE A 195 21.88 -3.81 -14.28
C ILE A 195 21.93 -4.85 -15.40
N SER A 196 21.87 -4.42 -16.67
CA SER A 196 22.03 -5.30 -17.82
C SER A 196 23.45 -5.84 -17.89
N THR A 197 23.56 -7.13 -18.22
CA THR A 197 24.83 -7.84 -18.41
C THR A 197 24.78 -8.65 -19.71
N ASP A 198 25.89 -9.24 -20.12
CA ASP A 198 25.92 -10.14 -21.28
C ASP A 198 25.06 -11.38 -21.10
N ARG A 199 24.81 -11.77 -19.84
CA ARG A 199 24.02 -12.96 -19.48
C ARG A 199 22.54 -12.66 -19.26
N CYS A 200 22.18 -11.37 -19.06
CA CYS A 200 20.79 -10.96 -18.82
C CYS A 200 20.55 -9.55 -19.36
N LYS A 201 19.65 -9.43 -20.31
CA LYS A 201 19.27 -8.17 -20.94
C LYS A 201 17.82 -7.80 -20.64
N PHE A 202 17.50 -6.52 -20.80
CA PHE A 202 16.14 -6.02 -20.69
C PHE A 202 15.65 -5.47 -22.01
N LYS A 203 14.45 -5.88 -22.41
CA LYS A 203 13.72 -5.29 -23.55
C LYS A 203 12.58 -4.45 -23.02
N LEU A 204 12.65 -3.13 -23.23
CA LEU A 204 11.67 -2.17 -22.77
C LEU A 204 10.70 -1.83 -23.90
N TYR A 205 9.43 -2.23 -23.75
CA TYR A 205 8.33 -1.83 -24.63
C TYR A 205 7.66 -0.59 -24.04
N VAL A 206 7.68 0.50 -24.78
CA VAL A 206 7.19 1.81 -24.32
C VAL A 206 5.89 2.16 -25.03
N TYR A 207 4.83 2.40 -24.26
CA TYR A 207 3.49 2.69 -24.76
C TYR A 207 3.03 4.07 -24.31
N ASP A 208 2.61 4.90 -25.27
CA ASP A 208 2.00 6.20 -24.98
C ASP A 208 0.53 6.03 -24.63
N THR A 209 0.15 6.36 -23.40
CA THR A 209 -1.23 6.28 -22.91
C THR A 209 -2.07 7.51 -23.25
N ASN A 210 -1.46 8.59 -23.72
CA ASN A 210 -2.13 9.84 -24.08
C ASN A 210 -3.14 10.32 -23.01
N GLY A 211 -2.68 10.43 -21.75
CA GLY A 211 -3.52 10.84 -20.61
C GLY A 211 -4.43 9.72 -20.07
N ASP A 212 -5.67 10.05 -19.70
CA ASP A 212 -6.69 9.11 -19.18
C ASP A 212 -7.57 8.58 -20.34
N ASP A 213 -6.95 8.09 -21.39
CA ASP A 213 -7.62 7.56 -22.58
C ASP A 213 -7.80 6.03 -22.49
N THR A 214 -8.96 5.62 -22.01
CA THR A 214 -9.28 4.19 -21.86
C THR A 214 -9.48 3.45 -23.18
N LEU A 215 -9.85 4.14 -24.26
CA LEU A 215 -9.98 3.53 -25.59
C LEU A 215 -8.60 3.20 -26.16
N ARG A 216 -7.65 4.14 -26.04
CA ARG A 216 -6.26 3.92 -26.42
C ARG A 216 -5.66 2.74 -25.65
N ILE A 217 -5.90 2.66 -24.35
CA ILE A 217 -5.46 1.51 -23.54
C ILE A 217 -6.01 0.18 -24.07
N LYS A 218 -7.32 0.11 -24.38
CA LYS A 218 -7.91 -1.11 -24.94
C LYS A 218 -7.23 -1.53 -26.24
N ASN A 219 -6.91 -0.59 -27.10
CA ASN A 219 -6.21 -0.86 -28.36
C ASN A 219 -4.76 -1.31 -28.12
N LEU A 220 -4.05 -0.68 -27.17
CA LEU A 220 -2.69 -1.09 -26.80
C LEU A 220 -2.66 -2.52 -26.24
N LEU A 221 -3.65 -2.91 -25.45
CA LEU A 221 -3.73 -4.26 -24.87
C LEU A 221 -3.96 -5.39 -25.89
N LEU A 222 -4.26 -5.06 -27.14
CA LEU A 222 -4.32 -6.02 -28.26
C LEU A 222 -2.95 -6.36 -28.85
N GLN A 223 -1.89 -5.62 -28.48
CA GLN A 223 -0.54 -5.87 -28.98
C GLN A 223 -0.03 -7.23 -28.48
N PRO A 224 0.38 -8.14 -29.38
CA PRO A 224 0.73 -9.53 -29.00
C PRO A 224 1.93 -9.62 -28.05
N GLU A 225 2.88 -8.70 -28.14
CA GLU A 225 4.07 -8.67 -27.28
C GLU A 225 3.71 -8.44 -25.79
N LEU A 226 2.62 -7.74 -25.48
CA LEU A 226 2.18 -7.51 -24.10
C LEU A 226 1.79 -8.80 -23.36
N ALA A 227 1.40 -9.83 -24.08
CA ALA A 227 1.12 -11.12 -23.45
C ALA A 227 2.39 -11.85 -22.98
N THR A 228 3.57 -11.37 -23.38
CA THR A 228 4.87 -12.00 -23.11
C THR A 228 5.78 -11.18 -22.21
N VAL A 229 5.31 -10.02 -21.69
CA VAL A 229 6.10 -9.21 -20.78
C VAL A 229 6.16 -9.83 -19.38
N ASP A 230 7.26 -9.62 -18.69
CA ASP A 230 7.52 -10.14 -17.36
C ASP A 230 7.08 -9.17 -16.25
N LEU A 231 6.90 -7.90 -16.61
CA LEU A 231 6.55 -6.81 -15.71
C LEU A 231 5.85 -5.71 -16.48
N ILE A 232 4.87 -5.06 -15.86
CA ILE A 232 4.28 -3.82 -16.36
C ILE A 232 4.51 -2.70 -15.34
N ILE A 233 4.96 -1.52 -15.80
CA ILE A 233 5.08 -0.31 -14.98
C ILE A 233 4.12 0.75 -15.54
N GLY A 234 3.26 1.31 -14.68
CA GLY A 234 2.16 2.18 -15.09
C GLY A 234 0.90 1.40 -15.49
N PRO A 235 -0.08 2.07 -16.12
CA PRO A 235 -0.18 3.50 -16.39
C PRO A 235 -0.42 4.37 -15.14
N LEU A 236 -0.41 5.71 -15.32
CA LEU A 236 -0.51 6.66 -14.19
C LEU A 236 -1.95 6.94 -13.78
N TYR A 237 -2.89 6.99 -14.71
CA TYR A 237 -4.29 7.34 -14.47
C TYR A 237 -5.07 6.13 -13.96
N PHE A 238 -5.96 6.37 -12.99
CA PHE A 238 -6.69 5.30 -12.29
C PHE A 238 -7.49 4.38 -13.22
N ASN A 239 -8.27 4.99 -14.15
CA ASN A 239 -9.11 4.20 -15.07
C ASN A 239 -8.28 3.34 -16.02
N ASN A 240 -7.20 3.91 -16.55
CA ASN A 240 -6.24 3.21 -17.41
C ASN A 240 -5.55 2.08 -16.63
N PHE A 241 -5.08 2.38 -15.41
CA PHE A 241 -4.43 1.37 -14.57
C PHE A 241 -5.35 0.20 -14.26
N LYS A 242 -6.62 0.47 -13.96
CA LYS A 242 -7.61 -0.58 -13.69
C LYS A 242 -7.78 -1.55 -14.88
N LEU A 243 -7.78 -1.03 -16.11
CA LEU A 243 -7.87 -1.86 -17.32
C LEU A 243 -6.62 -2.72 -17.53
N VAL A 244 -5.44 -2.10 -17.42
CA VAL A 244 -4.16 -2.82 -17.56
C VAL A 244 -3.97 -3.82 -16.42
N ALA A 245 -4.35 -3.48 -15.19
CA ALA A 245 -4.29 -4.39 -14.04
C ALA A 245 -5.19 -5.63 -14.22
N LYS A 246 -6.37 -5.46 -14.85
CA LYS A 246 -7.24 -6.59 -15.17
C LYS A 246 -6.63 -7.50 -16.25
N PHE A 247 -6.00 -6.91 -17.26
CA PHE A 247 -5.23 -7.67 -18.26
C PHE A 247 -4.06 -8.41 -17.62
N ALA A 248 -3.27 -7.71 -16.79
CA ALA A 248 -2.13 -8.27 -16.06
C ALA A 248 -2.54 -9.45 -15.17
N GLN A 249 -3.68 -9.33 -14.45
CA GLN A 249 -4.26 -10.41 -13.65
C GLN A 249 -4.58 -11.65 -14.51
N ASN A 250 -5.22 -11.46 -15.66
CA ASN A 250 -5.58 -12.57 -16.56
C ASN A 250 -4.34 -13.26 -17.16
N LYS A 251 -3.24 -12.53 -17.31
CA LYS A 251 -1.97 -13.04 -17.85
C LYS A 251 -0.95 -13.40 -16.77
N GLN A 252 -1.31 -13.21 -15.48
CA GLN A 252 -0.44 -13.44 -14.33
C GLN A 252 0.87 -12.63 -14.40
N ILE A 253 0.78 -11.38 -14.88
CA ILE A 253 1.90 -10.47 -15.03
C ILE A 253 1.88 -9.47 -13.86
N PRO A 254 2.98 -9.27 -13.11
CA PRO A 254 3.08 -8.23 -12.10
C PRO A 254 2.96 -6.84 -12.73
N ILE A 255 2.20 -5.96 -12.05
CA ILE A 255 2.01 -4.57 -12.49
C ILE A 255 2.28 -3.61 -11.34
N VAL A 256 3.09 -2.58 -11.61
CA VAL A 256 3.52 -1.58 -10.64
C VAL A 256 2.85 -0.24 -10.89
N SER A 257 2.16 0.30 -9.88
CA SER A 257 1.70 1.69 -9.89
C SER A 257 2.77 2.62 -9.34
N PRO A 258 3.35 3.51 -10.16
CA PRO A 258 4.43 4.41 -9.73
C PRO A 258 3.92 5.69 -9.06
N VAL A 259 2.60 5.91 -9.03
CA VAL A 259 1.99 7.11 -8.46
C VAL A 259 0.98 6.77 -7.38
N LYS A 260 0.56 7.79 -6.61
CA LYS A 260 -0.45 7.65 -5.57
C LYS A 260 -1.78 7.20 -6.17
N GLN A 261 -2.26 6.04 -5.73
CA GLN A 261 -3.50 5.43 -6.20
C GLN A 261 -4.37 4.99 -5.02
N SER A 262 -5.66 4.77 -5.30
CA SER A 262 -6.58 4.19 -4.33
C SER A 262 -6.22 2.74 -3.99
N ASN A 263 -6.34 2.35 -2.71
CA ASN A 263 -6.15 0.96 -2.29
C ASN A 263 -7.18 -0.01 -2.88
N LYS A 264 -8.24 0.51 -3.49
CA LYS A 264 -9.21 -0.31 -4.24
C LYS A 264 -8.56 -1.08 -5.41
N LEU A 265 -7.42 -0.61 -5.92
CA LEU A 265 -6.67 -1.32 -6.97
C LEU A 265 -6.04 -2.62 -6.49
N LEU A 266 -5.80 -2.73 -5.18
CA LEU A 266 -5.19 -3.92 -4.58
C LEU A 266 -6.20 -5.03 -4.32
N LEU A 267 -7.50 -4.70 -4.29
CA LEU A 267 -8.55 -5.68 -3.98
C LEU A 267 -8.66 -6.70 -5.12
N ASP A 268 -8.71 -7.97 -4.74
CA ASP A 268 -8.92 -9.11 -5.64
C ASP A 268 -7.92 -9.19 -6.81
N ASN A 269 -6.71 -8.59 -6.65
CA ASN A 269 -5.68 -8.66 -7.68
C ASN A 269 -4.27 -8.80 -7.06
N PRO A 270 -3.76 -10.01 -6.91
CA PRO A 270 -2.47 -10.30 -6.28
C PRO A 270 -1.26 -9.88 -7.12
N PHE A 271 -1.45 -9.40 -8.34
CA PHE A 271 -0.36 -8.98 -9.24
C PHE A 271 -0.07 -7.49 -9.18
N VAL A 272 -0.86 -6.71 -8.44
CA VAL A 272 -0.69 -5.25 -8.32
C VAL A 272 0.30 -4.91 -7.22
N PHE A 273 1.30 -4.10 -7.56
CA PHE A 273 2.25 -3.48 -6.64
C PHE A 273 2.05 -1.98 -6.63
N LYS A 274 1.75 -1.40 -5.48
CA LYS A 274 1.56 0.02 -5.30
C LYS A 274 2.79 0.63 -4.64
N ALA A 275 3.63 1.34 -5.41
CA ALA A 275 4.91 1.88 -4.94
C ALA A 275 4.73 3.03 -3.94
N ILE A 276 3.72 3.88 -4.13
CA ILE A 276 3.46 5.01 -3.23
C ILE A 276 2.48 4.60 -2.14
N PRO A 277 2.86 4.68 -0.85
CA PRO A 277 2.02 4.31 0.27
C PRO A 277 0.76 5.16 0.38
N SER A 278 -0.27 4.62 1.03
CA SER A 278 -1.49 5.35 1.33
C SER A 278 -1.30 6.31 2.50
N LYS A 279 -2.21 7.28 2.66
CA LYS A 279 -2.20 8.17 3.83
C LYS A 279 -2.33 7.40 5.16
N SER A 280 -3.07 6.29 5.19
CA SER A 280 -3.15 5.44 6.39
C SER A 280 -1.81 4.81 6.74
N THR A 281 -1.01 4.43 5.75
CA THR A 281 0.32 3.89 5.95
C THR A 281 1.29 4.95 6.47
N THR A 282 1.29 6.15 5.89
CA THR A 282 2.13 7.27 6.39
C THR A 282 1.74 7.72 7.80
N LEU A 283 0.44 7.63 8.17
CA LEU A 283 0.01 7.91 9.54
C LEU A 283 0.55 6.91 10.57
N LYS A 284 0.73 5.64 10.18
CA LYS A 284 1.35 4.64 11.07
C LYS A 284 2.78 5.01 11.43
N GLU A 285 3.54 5.51 10.46
CA GLU A 285 4.92 5.97 10.68
C GLU A 285 4.95 7.20 11.60
N MET A 286 4.05 8.17 11.39
CA MET A 286 3.92 9.31 12.28
C MET A 286 3.53 8.92 13.71
N CYS A 287 2.66 7.92 13.88
CA CYS A 287 2.34 7.36 15.20
C CYS A 287 3.56 6.67 15.83
N THR A 288 4.42 6.04 15.03
CA THR A 288 5.68 5.46 15.53
C THR A 288 6.56 6.53 16.14
N LEU A 289 6.78 7.65 15.46
CA LEU A 289 7.50 8.80 16.01
C LEU A 289 6.93 9.23 17.37
N VAL A 290 5.59 9.37 17.45
CA VAL A 290 4.97 9.88 18.69
C VAL A 290 5.12 8.89 19.84
N VAL A 291 4.98 7.60 19.58
CA VAL A 291 5.18 6.55 20.59
C VAL A 291 6.64 6.47 21.03
N ASP A 292 7.59 6.60 20.10
CA ASP A 292 9.01 6.45 20.42
C ASP A 292 9.61 7.71 21.08
N SER A 293 9.24 8.91 20.60
CA SER A 293 9.92 10.15 20.97
C SER A 293 9.08 11.11 21.83
N PHE A 294 7.74 10.99 21.82
CA PHE A 294 6.85 11.96 22.45
C PHE A 294 5.79 11.34 23.38
N LYS A 295 5.98 10.10 23.79
CA LYS A 295 5.00 9.30 24.54
C LYS A 295 4.47 9.91 25.83
N THR A 296 5.25 10.75 26.49
CA THR A 296 4.89 11.42 27.78
C THR A 296 4.58 12.90 27.60
N GLU A 297 4.69 13.42 26.37
CA GLU A 297 4.49 14.83 26.05
C GLU A 297 3.01 15.21 25.96
N HIS A 298 2.70 16.48 25.74
CA HIS A 298 1.32 16.94 25.61
C HIS A 298 0.82 16.74 24.18
N LEU A 299 -0.05 15.73 23.96
CA LEU A 299 -0.48 15.30 22.64
C LEU A 299 -1.82 15.92 22.26
N LEU A 300 -1.85 16.64 21.15
CA LEU A 300 -3.04 17.29 20.59
C LEU A 300 -3.29 16.83 19.16
N ALA A 301 -4.56 16.67 18.80
CA ALA A 301 -4.98 16.45 17.41
C ALA A 301 -6.03 17.51 17.02
N VAL A 302 -5.72 18.29 15.99
CA VAL A 302 -6.56 19.40 15.54
C VAL A 302 -7.46 18.91 14.41
N SER A 303 -8.76 19.15 14.58
CA SER A 303 -9.76 18.95 13.54
C SER A 303 -10.27 20.31 13.05
N TYR A 304 -10.24 20.50 11.74
CA TYR A 304 -10.75 21.69 11.07
C TYR A 304 -11.86 21.30 10.09
N SER A 305 -13.07 21.56 10.47
CA SER A 305 -14.37 21.46 9.76
C SER A 305 -14.64 20.36 8.71
N LYS A 306 -13.66 19.82 7.99
CA LYS A 306 -13.88 18.87 6.88
C LYS A 306 -13.99 17.43 7.36
N ALA A 307 -14.97 16.68 6.84
CA ALA A 307 -15.19 15.27 7.21
C ALA A 307 -13.94 14.38 6.97
N LYS A 308 -13.17 14.65 5.90
CA LYS A 308 -11.93 13.91 5.60
C LYS A 308 -10.86 14.11 6.67
N GLU A 309 -10.76 15.30 7.24
CA GLU A 309 -9.79 15.61 8.31
C GLU A 309 -10.16 14.90 9.60
N ARG A 310 -11.45 14.90 9.96
CA ARG A 310 -11.95 14.13 11.12
C ARG A 310 -11.65 12.64 11.00
N LEU A 311 -11.80 12.08 9.80
CA LEU A 311 -11.45 10.68 9.54
C LEU A 311 -9.94 10.43 9.73
N LEU A 312 -9.08 11.37 9.32
CA LEU A 312 -7.63 11.25 9.54
C LEU A 312 -7.27 11.36 11.02
N VAL A 313 -7.88 12.30 11.76
CA VAL A 313 -7.70 12.41 13.22
C VAL A 313 -8.13 11.11 13.92
N ASN A 314 -9.30 10.60 13.60
CA ASN A 314 -9.79 9.34 14.20
C ASN A 314 -8.87 8.16 13.86
N SER A 315 -8.38 8.10 12.62
CA SER A 315 -7.43 7.06 12.19
C SER A 315 -6.09 7.19 12.93
N TYR A 316 -5.59 8.40 13.12
CA TYR A 316 -4.37 8.69 13.86
C TYR A 316 -4.48 8.25 15.33
N ILE A 317 -5.56 8.66 16.03
CA ILE A 317 -5.81 8.29 17.42
C ILE A 317 -5.95 6.76 17.56
N LYS A 318 -6.71 6.14 16.66
CA LYS A 318 -6.88 4.68 16.66
C LYS A 318 -5.53 3.97 16.50
N THR A 319 -4.72 4.38 15.53
CA THR A 319 -3.41 3.78 15.28
C THR A 319 -2.44 3.98 16.44
N TYR A 320 -2.46 5.17 17.06
CA TYR A 320 -1.67 5.46 18.26
C TYR A 320 -2.06 4.53 19.42
N ASN A 321 -3.35 4.42 19.71
CA ASN A 321 -3.84 3.55 20.79
C ASN A 321 -3.52 2.07 20.53
N GLU A 322 -3.64 1.59 19.28
CA GLU A 322 -3.25 0.22 18.91
C GLU A 322 -1.75 -0.03 19.13
N LYS A 323 -0.90 0.95 18.84
CA LYS A 323 0.55 0.84 19.10
C LYS A 323 0.86 0.78 20.59
N ILE A 324 0.22 1.60 21.40
CA ILE A 324 0.40 1.58 22.88
C ILE A 324 -0.03 0.23 23.46
N LEU A 325 -1.20 -0.28 23.06
CA LEU A 325 -1.72 -1.56 23.57
C LEU A 325 -0.81 -2.75 23.23
N ASN A 326 -0.01 -2.64 22.16
CA ASN A 326 0.95 -3.65 21.73
C ASN A 326 2.38 -3.38 22.25
N SER A 327 2.61 -2.30 23.01
CA SER A 327 3.91 -2.03 23.61
C SER A 327 4.04 -2.80 24.94
N GLU A 328 5.23 -3.32 25.20
CA GLU A 328 5.58 -3.99 26.46
C GLU A 328 6.08 -2.99 27.52
N ASP A 329 6.02 -1.70 27.23
CA ASP A 329 6.50 -0.63 28.11
C ASP A 329 5.62 -0.50 29.37
N THR A 330 6.24 -0.30 30.51
CA THR A 330 5.58 0.01 31.79
C THR A 330 5.23 1.50 31.95
N ILE A 331 5.49 2.31 30.92
CA ILE A 331 5.33 3.76 30.95
C ILE A 331 3.86 4.14 30.74
N ILE A 332 3.40 5.16 31.47
CA ILE A 332 2.09 5.76 31.25
C ILE A 332 2.16 6.70 30.05
N TYR A 333 1.52 6.31 28.96
CA TYR A 333 1.42 7.09 27.74
C TYR A 333 0.43 8.24 27.87
N SER A 334 0.76 9.40 27.32
CA SER A 334 -0.17 10.52 27.25
C SER A 334 -1.33 10.24 26.30
N ALA A 335 -2.53 10.58 26.72
CA ALA A 335 -3.71 10.50 25.84
C ALA A 335 -3.69 11.66 24.82
N ILE A 336 -4.14 11.40 23.58
CA ILE A 336 -4.31 12.43 22.57
C ILE A 336 -5.62 13.19 22.82
N LYS A 337 -5.52 14.50 23.06
CA LYS A 337 -6.67 15.40 23.20
C LYS A 337 -7.05 15.97 21.83
N THR A 338 -8.31 15.82 21.45
CA THR A 338 -8.86 16.38 20.21
C THR A 338 -9.32 17.83 20.42
N LEU A 339 -8.93 18.73 19.52
CA LEU A 339 -9.35 20.12 19.52
C LEU A 339 -10.09 20.45 18.23
N ASP A 340 -11.26 21.07 18.34
CA ASP A 340 -11.94 21.70 17.23
C ASP A 340 -11.72 23.23 17.31
N ILE A 341 -10.89 23.74 16.40
CA ILE A 341 -10.54 25.17 16.31
C ILE A 341 -11.08 25.82 15.04
N SER A 342 -12.11 25.22 14.45
CA SER A 342 -12.74 25.71 13.21
C SER A 342 -13.33 27.11 13.33
N LEU A 343 -13.83 27.49 14.49
CA LEU A 343 -14.42 28.79 14.74
C LEU A 343 -13.38 29.86 15.12
N ASN A 344 -12.34 29.49 15.85
CA ASN A 344 -11.31 30.43 16.27
C ASN A 344 -9.96 29.71 16.48
N ILE A 345 -9.03 29.94 15.58
CA ILE A 345 -7.69 29.34 15.63
C ILE A 345 -6.87 29.77 16.83
N ASN A 346 -7.13 30.98 17.39
CA ASN A 346 -6.38 31.48 18.55
C ASN A 346 -6.68 30.67 19.82
N THR A 347 -7.77 29.92 19.87
CA THR A 347 -8.07 29.05 21.03
C THR A 347 -7.03 27.98 21.26
N ILE A 348 -6.22 27.63 20.25
CA ILE A 348 -5.12 26.67 20.41
C ILE A 348 -4.13 27.10 21.51
N VAL A 349 -3.92 28.41 21.68
CA VAL A 349 -2.98 28.97 22.65
C VAL A 349 -3.35 28.61 24.09
N SER A 350 -4.64 28.60 24.44
CA SER A 350 -5.13 28.22 25.77
C SER A 350 -4.99 26.74 26.08
N HIS A 351 -4.70 25.92 25.07
CA HIS A 351 -4.49 24.49 25.21
C HIS A 351 -3.01 24.09 25.28
N LEU A 352 -2.08 25.04 25.14
CA LEU A 352 -0.67 24.74 25.22
C LEU A 352 -0.23 24.46 26.67
N HIS A 353 0.59 23.45 26.86
CA HIS A 353 1.18 23.10 28.14
C HIS A 353 2.50 23.84 28.35
N PRO A 354 2.74 24.46 29.51
CA PRO A 354 3.90 25.32 29.70
C PRO A 354 5.26 24.59 29.79
N THR A 355 5.27 23.35 30.28
CA THR A 355 6.52 22.61 30.59
C THR A 355 6.73 21.38 29.69
N LYS A 356 5.66 20.83 29.11
CA LYS A 356 5.75 19.70 28.16
C LYS A 356 5.84 20.22 26.73
N ASN A 357 6.44 19.41 25.84
CA ASN A 357 6.36 19.69 24.42
C ASN A 357 4.91 19.47 23.92
N ASN A 358 4.39 20.45 23.21
CA ASN A 358 3.05 20.40 22.63
C ASN A 358 3.15 19.77 21.23
N VAL A 359 2.88 18.48 21.15
CA VAL A 359 2.90 17.72 19.90
C VAL A 359 1.53 17.76 19.26
N ILE A 360 1.39 18.48 18.16
CA ILE A 360 0.10 18.85 17.58
C ILE A 360 -0.03 18.25 16.18
N PHE A 361 -0.91 17.27 16.02
CA PHE A 361 -1.24 16.69 14.72
C PHE A 361 -2.31 17.52 14.00
N VAL A 362 -2.02 17.93 12.76
CA VAL A 362 -2.86 18.84 11.97
C VAL A 362 -3.04 18.29 10.54
N PRO A 363 -4.03 17.44 10.28
CA PRO A 363 -4.20 16.74 9.01
C PRO A 363 -4.97 17.54 7.95
N THR A 364 -4.69 18.83 7.79
CA THR A 364 -5.37 19.68 6.79
C THR A 364 -4.48 20.04 5.61
N THR A 365 -5.07 20.14 4.42
CA THR A 365 -4.45 20.68 3.20
C THR A 365 -4.94 22.10 2.89
N ASP A 366 -5.59 22.76 3.84
CA ASP A 366 -6.04 24.13 3.71
C ASP A 366 -4.88 25.09 4.00
N GLN A 367 -4.29 25.67 2.95
CA GLN A 367 -3.13 26.55 3.05
C GLN A 367 -3.42 27.76 3.95
N PHE A 368 -4.62 28.33 3.84
CA PHE A 368 -4.99 29.51 4.61
C PHE A 368 -5.05 29.22 6.12
N PHE A 369 -5.62 28.08 6.47
CA PHE A 369 -5.65 27.62 7.84
C PHE A 369 -4.25 27.36 8.38
N VAL A 370 -3.40 26.65 7.64
CA VAL A 370 -2.02 26.32 8.08
C VAL A 370 -1.17 27.58 8.24
N ALA A 371 -1.24 28.52 7.30
CA ALA A 371 -0.52 29.79 7.38
C ALA A 371 -0.94 30.59 8.62
N ASN A 372 -2.25 30.67 8.91
CA ASN A 372 -2.75 31.30 10.12
C ASN A 372 -2.31 30.59 11.39
N LEU A 373 -2.34 29.26 11.42
CA LEU A 373 -1.87 28.48 12.56
C LEU A 373 -0.38 28.74 12.84
N PHE A 374 0.44 28.74 11.81
CA PHE A 374 1.87 29.06 11.92
C PHE A 374 2.08 30.44 12.51
N ARG A 375 1.40 31.45 11.97
CA ARG A 375 1.47 32.83 12.45
C ARG A 375 1.05 32.94 13.92
N VAL A 376 -0.08 32.34 14.32
CA VAL A 376 -0.58 32.38 15.69
C VAL A 376 0.41 31.74 16.66
N LEU A 377 0.90 30.55 16.36
CA LEU A 377 1.84 29.83 17.22
C LEU A 377 3.18 30.56 17.31
N THR A 378 3.78 30.99 16.20
CA THR A 378 5.07 31.71 16.19
C THR A 378 4.97 33.04 16.91
N THR A 379 3.91 33.83 16.67
CA THR A 379 3.68 35.07 17.38
C THR A 379 3.51 34.86 18.90
N THR A 380 2.89 33.73 19.28
CA THR A 380 2.71 33.39 20.70
C THR A 380 4.04 33.01 21.33
N LEU A 381 4.82 32.13 20.71
CA LEU A 381 6.12 31.66 21.23
C LEU A 381 7.15 32.79 21.37
N ASN A 382 7.05 33.86 20.57
CA ASN A 382 7.92 35.04 20.67
C ASN A 382 7.58 35.94 21.87
N LYS A 383 6.49 35.76 22.60
CA LYS A 383 6.17 36.52 23.80
C LYS A 383 6.96 36.02 25.01
N LYS A 384 7.40 36.91 25.87
CA LYS A 384 8.17 36.57 27.10
C LYS A 384 7.46 35.51 27.98
N SER A 385 6.14 35.58 28.07
CA SER A 385 5.31 34.63 28.87
C SER A 385 5.27 33.21 28.30
N TYR A 386 5.69 33.01 27.05
CA TYR A 386 5.71 31.70 26.37
C TYR A 386 7.12 31.25 26.02
N LYS A 387 8.15 31.89 26.55
CA LYS A 387 9.56 31.61 26.26
C LYS A 387 9.96 30.14 26.41
N ASP A 388 9.39 29.46 27.41
CA ASP A 388 9.74 28.07 27.74
C ASP A 388 8.81 27.05 27.10
N TYR A 389 7.79 27.51 26.35
CA TYR A 389 6.88 26.63 25.65
C TYR A 389 7.54 26.00 24.42
N ARG A 390 7.31 24.72 24.23
CA ARG A 390 7.82 23.98 23.07
C ARG A 390 6.65 23.47 22.25
N VAL A 391 6.79 23.56 20.93
CA VAL A 391 5.77 23.09 19.98
C VAL A 391 6.45 22.21 18.93
N THR A 392 5.83 21.08 18.63
CA THR A 392 6.17 20.21 17.50
C THR A 392 4.90 19.99 16.69
N LEU A 393 4.89 20.42 15.44
CA LEU A 393 3.77 20.19 14.53
C LEU A 393 3.97 18.92 13.72
N LEU A 394 2.94 18.10 13.67
CA LEU A 394 2.86 16.93 12.81
C LEU A 394 1.89 17.26 11.68
N GLY A 395 2.43 17.51 10.49
CA GLY A 395 1.70 17.98 9.32
C GLY A 395 1.60 16.98 8.19
N LEU A 396 1.23 17.47 7.03
CA LEU A 396 1.13 16.71 5.80
C LEU A 396 2.19 17.15 4.78
N GLU A 397 2.65 16.23 3.93
CA GLU A 397 3.60 16.49 2.84
C GLU A 397 3.13 17.64 1.93
N GLU A 398 1.82 17.78 1.76
CA GLU A 398 1.22 18.81 0.92
C GLU A 398 1.59 20.25 1.37
N TRP A 399 1.96 20.45 2.65
CA TRP A 399 2.37 21.77 3.16
C TRP A 399 3.64 22.31 2.49
N MET A 400 4.49 21.42 1.98
CA MET A 400 5.70 21.77 1.25
C MET A 400 5.45 22.44 -0.11
N ASN A 401 4.21 22.33 -0.62
CA ASN A 401 3.81 22.95 -1.87
C ASN A 401 3.02 24.25 -1.67
N PHE A 402 2.87 24.71 -0.42
CA PHE A 402 2.14 25.93 -0.12
C PHE A 402 3.00 27.14 -0.49
N GLU A 403 2.39 28.06 -1.22
CA GLU A 403 3.01 29.34 -1.57
C GLU A 403 2.91 30.32 -0.38
N ASN A 404 3.87 31.23 -0.29
CA ASN A 404 3.88 32.33 0.70
C ASN A 404 3.90 31.89 2.18
N ILE A 405 4.42 30.70 2.48
CA ILE A 405 4.75 30.31 3.86
C ILE A 405 6.26 30.38 4.04
N ASP A 406 6.70 31.17 5.03
CA ASP A 406 8.10 31.29 5.39
C ASP A 406 8.63 29.95 5.93
N LEU A 407 9.71 29.45 5.36
CA LEU A 407 10.35 28.21 5.78
C LEU A 407 10.86 28.26 7.24
N SER A 408 11.14 29.47 7.77
CA SER A 408 11.50 29.63 9.18
C SER A 408 10.44 29.08 10.13
N TYR A 409 9.16 29.16 9.77
CA TYR A 409 8.07 28.61 10.58
C TYR A 409 8.17 27.09 10.73
N PHE A 410 8.61 26.39 9.68
CA PHE A 410 8.80 24.93 9.75
C PHE A 410 9.87 24.56 10.78
N GLN A 411 10.92 25.36 10.89
CA GLN A 411 11.98 25.16 11.87
C GLN A 411 11.55 25.58 13.29
N ILE A 412 10.98 26.77 13.47
CA ILE A 412 10.54 27.31 14.77
C ILE A 412 9.49 26.38 15.41
N LEU A 413 8.57 25.84 14.61
CA LEU A 413 7.49 24.96 15.07
C LEU A 413 7.87 23.48 14.99
N ASN A 414 9.14 23.17 14.73
CA ASN A 414 9.67 21.81 14.62
C ASN A 414 8.73 20.88 13.81
N VAL A 415 8.41 21.31 12.58
CA VAL A 415 7.42 20.62 11.75
C VAL A 415 7.97 19.29 11.25
N HIS A 416 7.21 18.22 11.52
CA HIS A 416 7.46 16.88 10.99
C HIS A 416 6.34 16.47 10.05
N TYR A 417 6.67 15.74 9.00
CA TYR A 417 5.70 15.11 8.11
C TYR A 417 6.26 13.83 7.49
N CYS A 418 5.36 12.96 7.07
CA CYS A 418 5.75 11.74 6.36
C CYS A 418 5.64 11.94 4.85
N SER A 419 6.67 11.54 4.13
CA SER A 419 6.71 11.51 2.67
C SER A 419 7.06 10.12 2.16
N ALA A 420 6.45 9.73 1.05
CA ALA A 420 6.84 8.52 0.33
C ALA A 420 8.24 8.63 -0.30
N ARG A 421 8.71 9.84 -0.54
CA ARG A 421 9.96 10.11 -1.26
C ARG A 421 10.79 11.17 -0.56
N PHE A 422 12.08 10.91 -0.50
CA PHE A 422 13.09 11.83 -0.03
C PHE A 422 14.39 11.62 -0.78
N ILE A 423 15.01 12.69 -1.27
CA ILE A 423 16.31 12.65 -1.93
C ILE A 423 17.29 13.32 -0.98
N ASN A 424 18.27 12.52 -0.51
CA ASN A 424 19.36 13.07 0.30
C ASN A 424 20.48 13.54 -0.62
N ASP A 425 20.48 14.82 -0.98
CA ASP A 425 21.43 15.41 -1.91
C ASP A 425 22.89 15.31 -1.42
N GLU A 426 23.11 15.15 -0.12
CA GLU A 426 24.43 14.91 0.47
C GLU A 426 24.89 13.46 0.37
N GLY A 427 23.98 12.54 0.07
CA GLY A 427 24.27 11.11 -0.02
C GLY A 427 25.23 10.76 -1.16
N SER A 428 26.25 9.96 -0.90
CA SER A 428 27.25 9.56 -1.89
C SER A 428 26.66 8.86 -3.12
N LEU A 429 25.65 8.02 -2.93
CA LEU A 429 24.94 7.33 -4.02
C LEU A 429 24.16 8.31 -4.89
N VAL A 430 23.47 9.29 -4.28
CA VAL A 430 22.74 10.34 -4.99
C VAL A 430 23.72 11.19 -5.80
N LYS A 431 24.82 11.64 -5.21
CA LYS A 431 25.88 12.42 -5.90
C LYS A 431 26.47 11.63 -7.09
N SER A 432 26.72 10.34 -6.92
CA SER A 432 27.21 9.45 -7.98
C SER A 432 26.20 9.31 -9.12
N PHE A 433 24.92 9.10 -8.80
CA PHE A 433 23.84 9.02 -9.77
C PHE A 433 23.71 10.33 -10.55
N VAL A 434 23.66 11.47 -9.86
CA VAL A 434 23.57 12.81 -10.49
C VAL A 434 24.73 13.02 -11.48
N LYS A 435 25.97 12.74 -11.03
CA LYS A 435 27.16 12.88 -11.89
C LYS A 435 27.04 12.03 -13.19
N LYS A 436 26.60 10.78 -13.06
CA LYS A 436 26.40 9.88 -14.21
C LYS A 436 25.28 10.37 -15.13
N TYR A 437 24.16 10.80 -14.55
CA TYR A 437 23.01 11.30 -15.30
C TYR A 437 23.34 12.57 -16.07
N VAL A 438 23.98 13.57 -15.43
CA VAL A 438 24.39 14.82 -16.06
C VAL A 438 25.37 14.55 -17.23
N LYS A 439 26.31 13.62 -17.05
CA LYS A 439 27.22 13.22 -18.12
C LYS A 439 26.50 12.65 -19.34
N GLN A 440 25.37 11.95 -19.15
CA GLN A 440 24.64 11.29 -20.24
C GLN A 440 23.53 12.14 -20.87
N LYS A 441 22.94 13.04 -20.10
CA LYS A 441 21.72 13.78 -20.47
C LYS A 441 21.90 15.30 -20.53
N GLU A 442 23.05 15.81 -20.12
CA GLU A 442 23.40 17.25 -20.10
C GLU A 442 22.40 18.10 -19.29
N THR A 443 21.67 17.46 -18.37
CA THR A 443 20.70 18.11 -17.48
C THR A 443 20.66 17.42 -16.12
N TYR A 444 20.15 18.10 -15.08
CA TYR A 444 19.97 17.50 -13.77
C TYR A 444 18.77 16.55 -13.73
N PRO A 445 18.87 15.42 -12.99
CA PRO A 445 17.75 14.51 -12.81
C PRO A 445 16.66 15.15 -11.96
N SER A 446 15.41 15.02 -12.38
CA SER A 446 14.26 15.46 -11.59
C SER A 446 13.85 14.42 -10.56
N LYS A 447 12.95 14.80 -9.63
CA LYS A 447 12.33 13.86 -8.67
C LYS A 447 11.68 12.64 -9.38
N ASN A 448 11.17 12.82 -10.58
CA ASN A 448 10.55 11.73 -11.35
C ASN A 448 11.59 10.81 -12.01
N THR A 449 12.76 11.35 -12.37
CA THR A 449 13.90 10.57 -12.85
C THR A 449 14.41 9.63 -11.77
N PHE A 450 14.58 10.12 -10.55
CA PHE A 450 14.97 9.29 -9.40
C PHE A 450 13.96 8.18 -9.15
N LEU A 451 12.66 8.49 -9.14
CA LEU A 451 11.60 7.50 -8.95
C LEU A 451 11.63 6.42 -10.05
N GLY A 452 11.79 6.83 -11.31
CA GLY A 452 11.91 5.90 -12.43
C GLY A 452 13.12 4.98 -12.28
N PHE A 453 14.26 5.54 -11.85
CA PHE A 453 15.47 4.77 -11.58
C PHE A 453 15.26 3.77 -10.44
N ASP A 454 14.72 4.20 -9.31
CA ASP A 454 14.50 3.33 -8.16
C ASP A 454 13.57 2.16 -8.48
N LEU A 455 12.45 2.41 -9.17
CA LEU A 455 11.50 1.36 -9.55
C LEU A 455 12.09 0.44 -10.62
N GLY A 456 12.73 0.99 -11.65
CA GLY A 456 13.41 0.20 -12.69
C GLY A 456 14.49 -0.70 -12.10
N TYR A 457 15.30 -0.17 -11.18
CA TYR A 457 16.37 -0.90 -10.52
C TYR A 457 15.82 -1.99 -9.58
N CYS A 458 14.89 -1.64 -8.69
CA CYS A 458 14.32 -2.57 -7.73
C CYS A 458 13.64 -3.76 -8.42
N PHE A 459 12.72 -3.49 -9.33
CA PHE A 459 11.96 -4.54 -9.99
C PHE A 459 12.78 -5.29 -11.04
N GLY A 460 13.65 -4.60 -11.78
CA GLY A 460 14.56 -5.22 -12.73
C GLY A 460 15.57 -6.15 -12.04
N ASN A 461 16.18 -5.69 -10.96
CA ASN A 461 17.11 -6.50 -10.18
C ASN A 461 16.43 -7.73 -9.55
N ASN A 462 15.18 -7.56 -9.11
CA ASN A 462 14.39 -8.67 -8.59
C ASN A 462 14.11 -9.73 -9.68
N LEU A 463 13.77 -9.33 -10.91
CA LEU A 463 13.62 -10.27 -12.02
C LEU A 463 14.90 -11.07 -12.28
N ILE A 464 16.08 -10.43 -12.24
CA ILE A 464 17.38 -11.12 -12.44
C ILE A 464 17.60 -12.18 -11.36
N HIS A 465 17.34 -11.84 -10.09
CA HIS A 465 17.69 -12.71 -8.98
C HIS A 465 16.62 -13.76 -8.67
N ASN A 466 15.35 -13.38 -8.78
CA ASN A 466 14.22 -14.19 -8.33
C ASN A 466 13.29 -14.65 -9.46
N GLY A 467 13.61 -14.33 -10.73
CA GLY A 467 12.83 -14.71 -11.90
C GLY A 467 11.46 -14.06 -11.96
N THR A 468 10.53 -14.48 -11.14
CA THR A 468 9.18 -13.92 -11.09
C THR A 468 8.90 -13.19 -9.77
N LEU A 469 8.08 -12.16 -9.81
CA LEU A 469 7.71 -11.33 -8.65
C LEU A 469 6.59 -11.94 -7.78
N PHE A 470 6.26 -13.21 -7.97
CA PHE A 470 5.02 -13.80 -7.42
C PHE A 470 5.07 -14.18 -5.94
N SER A 471 6.25 -14.29 -5.33
CA SER A 471 6.34 -14.56 -3.90
C SER A 471 6.52 -13.27 -3.11
N ALA A 472 5.72 -13.07 -2.07
CA ALA A 472 5.91 -11.97 -1.11
C ALA A 472 7.30 -11.99 -0.46
N VAL A 473 7.94 -13.16 -0.44
CA VAL A 473 9.26 -13.43 0.12
C VAL A 473 10.38 -12.91 -0.78
N SER A 474 10.15 -12.75 -2.09
CA SER A 474 11.19 -12.37 -3.04
C SER A 474 11.52 -10.88 -3.05
N LEU A 475 10.61 -10.01 -2.61
CA LEU A 475 10.83 -8.57 -2.54
C LEU A 475 11.38 -8.18 -1.17
N LYS A 476 12.70 -8.35 -0.99
CA LYS A 476 13.41 -7.81 0.18
C LYS A 476 13.22 -6.29 0.25
N GLU A 477 13.38 -5.73 1.45
CA GLU A 477 13.39 -4.28 1.62
C GLU A 477 14.46 -3.66 0.71
N PHE A 478 14.04 -2.69 -0.11
CA PHE A 478 14.90 -1.96 -1.03
C PHE A 478 15.05 -0.52 -0.55
N LYS A 479 16.30 -0.06 -0.40
CA LYS A 479 16.64 1.33 -0.11
C LYS A 479 17.07 1.99 -1.42
N GLY A 480 16.19 2.87 -1.96
CA GLY A 480 16.44 3.60 -3.20
C GLY A 480 17.11 4.95 -2.97
N LEU A 481 17.33 5.67 -4.06
CA LEU A 481 17.86 7.04 -4.05
C LEU A 481 16.80 8.05 -3.60
N SER A 482 15.54 7.78 -3.87
CA SER A 482 14.41 8.68 -3.59
C SER A 482 13.23 8.00 -2.89
N ILE A 483 13.11 6.67 -2.95
CA ILE A 483 12.04 5.90 -2.34
C ILE A 483 12.59 4.61 -1.75
N ASN A 484 12.13 4.27 -0.54
CA ASN A 484 12.36 2.96 0.03
C ASN A 484 11.12 2.09 -0.22
N LEU A 485 11.34 0.83 -0.57
CA LEU A 485 10.27 -0.10 -0.90
C LEU A 485 10.29 -1.30 0.06
N LYS A 486 9.16 -1.49 0.72
CA LYS A 486 8.88 -2.65 1.57
C LYS A 486 7.43 -3.04 1.35
N PHE A 487 7.21 -4.06 0.58
CA PHE A 487 5.88 -4.45 0.17
C PHE A 487 5.20 -5.40 1.15
N PHE A 488 3.96 -5.07 1.49
CA PHE A 488 3.09 -5.93 2.28
C PHE A 488 1.83 -6.28 1.50
N LYS A 489 1.44 -7.53 1.57
CA LYS A 489 0.19 -8.01 1.01
C LYS A 489 -0.96 -7.56 1.90
N THR A 490 -1.97 -6.91 1.32
CA THR A 490 -3.09 -6.34 2.09
C THR A 490 -4.20 -7.34 2.40
N GLY A 491 -4.14 -8.54 1.83
CA GLY A 491 -5.05 -9.67 2.04
C GLY A 491 -4.63 -10.86 1.17
N LEU A 492 -5.20 -12.05 1.38
CA LEU A 492 -4.78 -13.29 0.67
C LEU A 492 -4.87 -13.17 -0.86
N GLU A 493 -5.95 -12.57 -1.36
CA GLU A 493 -6.18 -12.37 -2.80
C GLU A 493 -5.89 -10.94 -3.26
N SER A 494 -5.31 -10.11 -2.39
CA SER A 494 -5.03 -8.71 -2.68
C SER A 494 -3.60 -8.51 -3.18
N GLY A 495 -3.38 -7.36 -3.80
CA GLY A 495 -2.05 -6.89 -4.18
C GLY A 495 -1.22 -6.38 -3.01
N PHE A 496 -0.09 -5.79 -3.33
CA PHE A 496 0.95 -5.36 -2.41
C PHE A 496 0.99 -3.84 -2.30
N GLU A 497 1.04 -3.33 -1.09
CA GLU A 497 1.29 -1.91 -0.82
C GLU A 497 2.69 -1.72 -0.25
N ASN A 498 3.41 -0.72 -0.75
CA ASN A 498 4.61 -0.24 -0.08
C ASN A 498 4.23 0.36 1.28
N THR A 499 4.87 -0.09 2.34
CA THR A 499 4.61 0.40 3.70
C THR A 499 5.70 1.32 4.21
N ASN A 500 6.75 1.56 3.42
CA ASN A 500 7.84 2.42 3.81
C ASN A 500 7.53 3.89 3.48
N SER A 501 7.88 4.78 4.37
CA SER A 501 7.87 6.23 4.17
C SER A 501 8.98 6.88 4.98
N PHE A 502 9.41 8.05 4.55
CA PHE A 502 10.38 8.87 5.30
C PHE A 502 9.63 9.77 6.27
N LEU A 503 10.12 9.84 7.48
CA LEU A 503 9.77 10.89 8.43
C LEU A 503 10.74 12.03 8.23
N LEU A 504 10.23 13.21 7.90
CA LEU A 504 11.04 14.37 7.52
C LEU A 504 10.80 15.53 8.47
N ARG A 505 11.86 16.29 8.73
CA ARG A 505 11.82 17.56 9.47
C ARG A 505 12.77 18.60 8.86
N PHE A 506 12.54 19.85 9.18
CA PHE A 506 13.52 20.90 8.89
C PHE A 506 14.55 21.02 10.03
N ASP A 507 15.81 21.07 9.64
CA ASP A 507 16.94 21.29 10.53
C ASP A 507 17.98 22.11 9.77
N ASP A 508 18.36 23.25 10.31
CA ASP A 508 19.19 24.26 9.64
C ASP A 508 18.69 24.66 8.25
N TYR A 509 17.39 24.92 8.13
CA TYR A 509 16.70 25.25 6.87
C TYR A 509 16.83 24.18 5.78
N MET A 510 17.35 23.01 6.09
CA MET A 510 17.43 21.86 5.20
C MET A 510 16.43 20.78 5.62
N LEU A 511 15.87 20.12 4.62
CA LEU A 511 15.02 18.96 4.86
C LEU A 511 15.90 17.76 5.15
N LYS A 512 15.71 17.15 6.33
CA LYS A 512 16.44 15.96 6.77
C LYS A 512 15.48 14.82 7.13
N SER A 513 15.95 13.59 6.99
CA SER A 513 15.25 12.45 7.58
C SER A 513 15.37 12.52 9.09
N ALA A 514 14.27 12.30 9.79
CA ALA A 514 14.20 12.24 11.25
C ALA A 514 14.42 10.81 11.78
N ASN A 515 14.56 9.84 10.87
CA ASN A 515 14.84 8.42 11.16
C ASN A 515 16.34 8.16 11.07
#